data_cfb3d0a2bba166e044c648276ce6d989
#
_entry.id   cfb3d0a2bba166e044c648276ce6d989
#
_cell.length_a   1.000
_cell.length_b   1.000
_cell.length_c   1.000
_cell.angle_alpha   90.00
_cell.angle_beta   90.00
_cell.angle_gamma   90.00
#
_symmetry.space_group_name_H-M   'P 1'
#
loop_
_entity.id
_entity.type
_entity.pdbx_description
1 polymer ?
#
loop_
_entity_poly.entity_id
_entity_poly.type
_entity_poly.pdbx_seq_one_letter_code
_entity_poly.pdbx_strand_id
1 'polypeptide(L)'
;REDPKELNRIKSRFDWEEYPSDFKEKWYDYIDDEFTRREQGFCFYNNGTPTYITGTHYMYLQWSKIDVGAPDFREANRLFYIFWEACKADNRCYGMCYLKNRRSGFSFMSSAELVNQATISSDARFGILSKSGSDAKKMFTDKVVPISVNYPFFFKPIQDGMDRPKTELAYRVPASKLTRRKLESNEQLRELDGLDTTIDWKNTGDNSYDGEKLKLLAHDESGKWERPDNILNNWRV
;
A
#
# COMPACT_ATOMS: atom_id res chain seq x y z
N ARG A 1 18.07 -1.80 -8.61
CA ARG A 1 17.21 -2.54 -7.68
C ARG A 1 18.05 -3.52 -6.89
N GLU A 2 18.04 -3.42 -5.60
CA GLU A 2 18.67 -4.37 -4.70
C GLU A 2 17.74 -5.58 -4.51
N ASP A 3 18.32 -6.77 -4.43
CA ASP A 3 17.57 -8.02 -4.20
C ASP A 3 18.23 -8.79 -3.05
N PRO A 4 17.84 -8.52 -1.81
CA PRO A 4 18.41 -9.18 -0.63
C PRO A 4 17.84 -10.61 -0.50
N LYS A 5 18.38 -11.53 -1.29
CA LYS A 5 17.90 -12.93 -1.38
C LYS A 5 17.79 -13.64 -0.05
N GLU A 6 18.66 -13.32 0.91
CA GLU A 6 18.61 -13.90 2.25
C GLU A 6 17.38 -13.39 3.02
N LEU A 7 17.11 -12.08 3.00
CA LEU A 7 15.94 -11.49 3.65
C LEU A 7 14.61 -11.91 3.01
N ASN A 8 14.60 -12.11 1.69
CA ASN A 8 13.40 -12.52 0.96
C ASN A 8 12.89 -13.94 1.35
N ARG A 9 13.71 -14.72 2.05
CA ARG A 9 13.31 -16.04 2.58
C ARG A 9 12.50 -15.92 3.87
N ILE A 10 12.62 -14.80 4.58
CA ILE A 10 11.91 -14.53 5.82
C ILE A 10 10.50 -14.06 5.48
N LYS A 11 9.48 -14.73 5.97
CA LYS A 11 8.09 -14.48 5.57
C LYS A 11 7.34 -13.59 6.56
N SER A 12 7.76 -13.58 7.83
CA SER A 12 7.08 -12.86 8.88
C SER A 12 8.05 -12.28 9.91
N ARG A 13 7.56 -11.34 10.72
CA ARG A 13 8.32 -10.83 11.88
C ARG A 13 8.60 -11.94 12.90
N PHE A 14 7.72 -12.91 13.01
CA PHE A 14 7.93 -14.05 13.94
C PHE A 14 9.09 -14.92 13.46
N ASP A 15 9.19 -15.19 12.15
CA ASP A 15 10.34 -15.93 11.62
C ASP A 15 11.64 -15.15 11.87
N TRP A 16 11.61 -13.80 11.72
CA TRP A 16 12.78 -12.96 12.01
C TRP A 16 13.27 -13.08 13.46
N GLU A 17 12.34 -13.16 14.41
CA GLU A 17 12.72 -13.29 15.83
C GLU A 17 13.51 -14.60 16.13
N GLU A 18 13.29 -15.63 15.36
CA GLU A 18 13.98 -16.92 15.50
C GLU A 18 15.41 -16.92 14.91
N TYR A 19 15.79 -15.90 14.11
CA TYR A 19 17.14 -15.83 13.55
C TYR A 19 18.19 -15.42 14.59
N PRO A 20 19.44 -15.92 14.48
CA PRO A 20 20.55 -15.57 15.38
C PRO A 20 20.85 -14.06 15.37
N SER A 21 21.39 -13.55 16.47
CA SER A 21 21.69 -12.11 16.63
C SER A 21 22.70 -11.60 15.61
N ASP A 22 23.74 -12.36 15.31
CA ASP A 22 24.75 -12.01 14.31
C ASP A 22 24.17 -11.88 12.89
N PHE A 23 23.20 -12.73 12.56
CA PHE A 23 22.46 -12.60 11.31
C PHE A 23 21.59 -11.33 11.29
N LYS A 24 20.91 -11.01 12.40
CA LYS A 24 20.09 -9.80 12.52
C LYS A 24 20.95 -8.54 12.40
N GLU A 25 22.07 -8.48 13.12
CA GLU A 25 23.01 -7.35 13.08
C GLU A 25 23.52 -7.06 11.68
N LYS A 26 23.81 -8.09 10.89
CA LYS A 26 24.22 -7.94 9.48
C LYS A 26 23.24 -7.13 8.64
N TRP A 27 21.94 -7.20 8.98
CA TRP A 27 20.87 -6.63 8.16
C TRP A 27 20.19 -5.41 8.78
N TYR A 28 20.55 -5.01 10.00
CA TYR A 28 19.90 -3.84 10.62
C TYR A 28 20.08 -2.57 9.81
N ASP A 29 21.29 -2.24 9.39
CA ASP A 29 21.57 -1.03 8.62
C ASP A 29 20.81 -1.04 7.29
N TYR A 30 20.75 -2.18 6.62
CA TYR A 30 19.98 -2.32 5.38
C TYR A 30 18.47 -2.08 5.61
N ILE A 31 17.91 -2.66 6.65
CA ILE A 31 16.49 -2.50 6.98
C ILE A 31 16.19 -1.05 7.34
N ASP A 32 17.03 -0.42 8.14
CA ASP A 32 16.90 1.00 8.54
C ASP A 32 16.99 1.93 7.32
N ASP A 33 17.94 1.68 6.42
CA ASP A 33 18.05 2.38 5.15
C ASP A 33 16.75 2.25 4.31
N GLU A 34 16.13 1.07 4.27
CA GLU A 34 14.88 0.87 3.54
C GLU A 34 13.70 1.65 4.16
N PHE A 35 13.61 1.74 5.49
CA PHE A 35 12.64 2.62 6.15
C PHE A 35 12.93 4.08 5.86
N THR A 36 14.18 4.51 5.90
CA THR A 36 14.61 5.87 5.55
C THR A 36 14.25 6.21 4.10
N ARG A 37 14.52 5.32 3.14
CA ARG A 37 14.16 5.49 1.73
C ARG A 37 12.65 5.56 1.53
N ARG A 38 11.88 4.78 2.28
CA ARG A 38 10.42 4.83 2.27
C ARG A 38 9.87 6.17 2.75
N GLU A 39 10.48 6.76 3.76
CA GLU A 39 10.05 8.02 4.37
C GLU A 39 10.54 9.25 3.60
N GLN A 40 11.84 9.30 3.31
CA GLN A 40 12.52 10.48 2.77
C GLN A 40 12.71 10.46 1.26
N GLY A 41 12.46 9.30 0.62
CA GLY A 41 12.74 9.11 -0.79
C GLY A 41 14.19 8.68 -1.05
N PHE A 42 14.55 8.70 -2.33
CA PHE A 42 15.84 8.19 -2.77
C PHE A 42 16.41 8.99 -3.94
N CYS A 43 17.72 9.24 -3.90
CA CYS A 43 18.45 9.87 -4.99
C CYS A 43 19.30 8.83 -5.73
N PHE A 44 19.26 8.84 -7.05
CA PHE A 44 20.08 8.00 -7.90
C PHE A 44 20.52 8.76 -9.17
N TYR A 45 21.46 8.21 -9.89
CA TYR A 45 21.88 8.76 -11.18
C TYR A 45 21.10 8.11 -12.31
N ASN A 46 20.28 8.89 -13.00
CA ASN A 46 19.56 8.47 -14.20
C ASN A 46 20.26 9.03 -15.44
N ASN A 47 20.92 8.19 -16.20
CA ASN A 47 21.74 8.60 -17.35
C ASN A 47 22.73 9.75 -17.02
N GLY A 48 23.41 9.65 -15.88
CA GLY A 48 24.37 10.65 -15.41
C GLY A 48 23.77 11.89 -14.73
N THR A 49 22.45 12.01 -14.63
CA THR A 49 21.77 13.13 -13.99
C THR A 49 21.28 12.72 -12.61
N PRO A 50 21.62 13.46 -11.52
CA PRO A 50 21.07 13.21 -10.20
C PRO A 50 19.54 13.34 -10.24
N THR A 51 18.86 12.28 -9.81
CA THR A 51 17.40 12.19 -9.89
C THR A 51 16.84 11.78 -8.53
N TYR A 52 16.00 12.63 -7.97
CA TYR A 52 15.26 12.33 -6.74
C TYR A 52 13.91 11.69 -7.06
N ILE A 53 13.54 10.68 -6.27
CA ILE A 53 12.21 10.08 -6.23
C ILE A 53 11.67 10.12 -4.80
N THR A 54 10.36 10.33 -4.65
CA THR A 54 9.68 10.32 -3.34
C THR A 54 9.68 8.92 -2.73
N GLY A 55 9.45 8.82 -1.43
CA GLY A 55 9.37 7.54 -0.73
C GLY A 55 8.31 6.61 -1.32
N THR A 56 7.13 7.14 -1.65
CA THR A 56 6.06 6.37 -2.31
C THR A 56 6.50 5.86 -3.70
N HIS A 57 7.21 6.70 -4.47
CA HIS A 57 7.75 6.27 -5.76
C HIS A 57 8.85 5.21 -5.60
N TYR A 58 9.69 5.36 -4.58
CA TYR A 58 10.68 4.33 -4.23
C TYR A 58 10.00 2.99 -3.93
N MET A 59 8.98 2.98 -3.07
CA MET A 59 8.21 1.78 -2.74
C MET A 59 7.56 1.14 -3.97
N TYR A 60 7.05 1.97 -4.89
CA TYR A 60 6.51 1.48 -6.16
C TYR A 60 7.57 0.80 -7.01
N LEU A 61 8.74 1.41 -7.20
CA LEU A 61 9.80 0.87 -8.05
C LEU A 61 10.50 -0.36 -7.43
N GLN A 62 10.76 -0.32 -6.14
CA GLN A 62 11.56 -1.34 -5.46
C GLN A 62 10.71 -2.55 -5.04
N TRP A 63 9.55 -2.32 -4.46
CA TRP A 63 8.79 -3.34 -3.74
C TRP A 63 7.45 -3.72 -4.37
N SER A 64 6.94 -2.95 -5.33
CA SER A 64 5.71 -3.32 -6.01
C SER A 64 5.94 -4.36 -7.09
N LYS A 65 4.95 -5.22 -7.28
CA LYS A 65 4.88 -6.19 -8.37
C LYS A 65 3.78 -5.80 -9.33
N ILE A 66 4.11 -5.74 -10.62
CA ILE A 66 3.15 -5.53 -11.70
C ILE A 66 3.08 -6.77 -12.59
N ASP A 67 2.21 -6.78 -13.62
CA ASP A 67 2.00 -7.96 -14.48
C ASP A 67 3.28 -8.50 -15.12
N VAL A 68 4.22 -7.62 -15.45
CA VAL A 68 5.49 -7.96 -16.12
C VAL A 68 6.68 -8.06 -15.14
N GLY A 69 6.42 -8.09 -13.85
CA GLY A 69 7.45 -8.15 -12.81
C GLY A 69 7.58 -6.87 -12.01
N ALA A 70 8.75 -6.23 -11.98
CA ALA A 70 8.94 -4.94 -11.32
C ALA A 70 8.64 -3.79 -12.28
N PRO A 71 8.10 -2.66 -11.79
CA PRO A 71 7.91 -1.48 -12.62
C PRO A 71 9.23 -0.82 -12.98
N ASP A 72 9.29 -0.24 -14.18
CA ASP A 72 10.40 0.58 -14.63
C ASP A 72 10.23 2.05 -14.25
N PHE A 73 11.36 2.75 -14.08
CA PHE A 73 11.36 4.20 -13.90
C PHE A 73 10.81 4.91 -15.13
N ARG A 74 9.91 5.86 -14.90
CA ARG A 74 9.38 6.77 -15.92
C ARG A 74 9.28 8.17 -15.33
N GLU A 75 9.76 9.17 -16.07
CA GLU A 75 9.72 10.56 -15.60
C GLU A 75 8.28 11.06 -15.33
N ALA A 76 7.33 10.65 -16.15
CA ALA A 76 5.91 10.97 -15.91
C ALA A 76 5.39 10.43 -14.56
N ASN A 77 5.84 9.23 -14.15
CA ASN A 77 5.49 8.67 -12.85
C ASN A 77 6.17 9.43 -11.71
N ARG A 78 7.42 9.88 -11.92
CA ARG A 78 8.14 10.69 -10.94
C ARG A 78 7.43 12.01 -10.68
N LEU A 79 7.04 12.72 -11.73
CA LEU A 79 6.29 13.98 -11.62
C LEU A 79 4.94 13.77 -10.94
N PHE A 80 4.24 12.67 -11.26
CA PHE A 80 3.01 12.30 -10.57
C PHE A 80 3.21 12.15 -9.07
N TYR A 81 4.20 11.38 -8.63
CA TYR A 81 4.44 11.14 -7.21
C TYR A 81 4.91 12.39 -6.46
N ILE A 82 5.74 13.24 -7.08
CA ILE A 82 6.11 14.54 -6.48
C ILE A 82 4.87 15.40 -6.26
N PHE A 83 4.01 15.51 -7.27
CA PHE A 83 2.77 16.29 -7.13
C PHE A 83 1.82 15.68 -6.10
N TRP A 84 1.72 14.36 -6.06
CA TRP A 84 0.92 13.65 -5.08
C TRP A 84 1.40 13.88 -3.64
N GLU A 85 2.72 13.85 -3.39
CA GLU A 85 3.26 14.19 -2.07
C GLU A 85 2.94 15.64 -1.67
N ALA A 86 3.00 16.58 -2.60
CA ALA A 86 2.59 17.96 -2.36
C ALA A 86 1.09 18.06 -2.02
N CYS A 87 0.23 17.30 -2.70
CA CYS A 87 -1.20 17.23 -2.39
C CYS A 87 -1.46 16.66 -0.98
N LYS A 88 -0.73 15.62 -0.58
CA LYS A 88 -0.85 15.05 0.77
C LYS A 88 -0.38 16.00 1.87
N ALA A 89 0.61 16.83 1.58
CA ALA A 89 1.15 17.80 2.53
C ALA A 89 0.27 19.06 2.71
N ASP A 90 -0.63 19.35 1.78
CA ASP A 90 -1.52 20.52 1.86
C ASP A 90 -2.89 20.12 2.41
N ASN A 91 -3.20 20.54 3.63
CA ASN A 91 -4.48 20.27 4.31
C ASN A 91 -5.71 20.83 3.58
N ARG A 92 -5.54 21.70 2.60
CA ARG A 92 -6.61 22.22 1.76
C ARG A 92 -6.91 21.33 0.55
N CYS A 93 -6.03 20.37 0.27
CA CYS A 93 -6.16 19.46 -0.85
C CYS A 93 -6.96 18.23 -0.44
N TYR A 94 -8.17 18.08 -0.98
CA TYR A 94 -9.04 16.92 -0.72
C TYR A 94 -8.73 15.72 -1.61
N GLY A 95 -7.93 15.88 -2.64
CA GLY A 95 -7.59 14.82 -3.57
C GLY A 95 -7.03 15.33 -4.89
N MET A 96 -6.71 14.42 -5.77
CA MET A 96 -6.11 14.71 -7.07
C MET A 96 -6.91 14.06 -8.20
N CYS A 97 -7.28 14.87 -9.19
CA CYS A 97 -7.77 14.36 -10.49
C CYS A 97 -6.59 14.19 -11.44
N TYR A 98 -6.33 12.96 -11.85
CA TYR A 98 -5.25 12.65 -12.77
C TYR A 98 -5.78 12.27 -14.16
N LEU A 99 -5.62 13.16 -15.11
CA LEU A 99 -5.91 12.89 -16.51
C LEU A 99 -4.71 12.17 -17.15
N LYS A 100 -4.94 10.98 -17.63
CA LYS A 100 -3.89 10.10 -18.15
C LYS A 100 -4.21 9.52 -19.50
N ASN A 101 -3.19 9.20 -20.27
CA ASN A 101 -3.32 8.37 -21.45
C ASN A 101 -3.53 6.89 -21.07
N ARG A 102 -3.99 6.10 -22.03
CA ARG A 102 -4.14 4.65 -21.84
C ARG A 102 -2.77 4.00 -21.61
N ARG A 103 -2.72 2.98 -20.73
CA ARG A 103 -1.50 2.21 -20.39
C ARG A 103 -0.40 3.00 -19.66
N SER A 104 -0.75 4.10 -18.98
CA SER A 104 0.21 4.87 -18.16
C SER A 104 0.67 4.12 -16.89
N GLY A 105 0.04 2.99 -16.51
CA GLY A 105 0.34 2.26 -15.29
C GLY A 105 -0.34 2.82 -14.03
N PHE A 106 -1.20 3.81 -14.17
CA PHE A 106 -1.81 4.52 -13.03
C PHE A 106 -2.52 3.61 -12.03
N SER A 107 -3.28 2.61 -12.49
CA SER A 107 -3.96 1.68 -11.59
C SER A 107 -3.00 0.86 -10.71
N PHE A 108 -1.76 0.59 -11.19
CA PHE A 108 -0.72 0.00 -10.35
C PHE A 108 -0.12 1.03 -9.38
N MET A 109 0.07 2.27 -9.83
CA MET A 109 0.62 3.34 -8.99
C MET A 109 -0.34 3.67 -7.84
N SER A 110 -1.63 3.80 -8.11
CA SER A 110 -2.65 4.02 -7.08
C SER A 110 -2.82 2.83 -6.14
N SER A 111 -2.71 1.59 -6.65
CA SER A 111 -2.72 0.39 -5.83
C SER A 111 -1.49 0.31 -4.90
N ALA A 112 -0.31 0.71 -5.39
CA ALA A 112 0.91 0.79 -4.59
C ALA A 112 0.78 1.84 -3.49
N GLU A 113 0.16 2.99 -3.77
CA GLU A 113 -0.10 4.01 -2.77
C GLU A 113 -1.07 3.52 -1.69
N LEU A 114 -2.17 2.85 -2.07
CA LEU A 114 -3.10 2.26 -1.10
C LEU A 114 -2.38 1.31 -0.14
N VAL A 115 -1.56 0.38 -0.67
CA VAL A 115 -0.79 -0.56 0.16
C VAL A 115 0.25 0.19 1.01
N ASN A 116 0.96 1.15 0.42
CA ASN A 116 1.96 1.94 1.14
C ASN A 116 1.32 2.66 2.33
N GLN A 117 0.23 3.38 2.12
CA GLN A 117 -0.48 4.10 3.18
C GLN A 117 -1.09 3.15 4.23
N ALA A 118 -1.68 2.04 3.81
CA ALA A 118 -2.29 1.09 4.73
C ALA A 118 -1.27 0.41 5.65
N THR A 119 -0.02 0.28 5.22
CA THR A 119 1.05 -0.35 6.02
C THR A 119 1.81 0.62 6.94
N ILE A 120 1.48 1.92 6.93
CA ILE A 120 2.06 2.95 7.82
C ILE A 120 1.02 3.75 8.60
N SER A 121 -0.27 3.48 8.36
CA SER A 121 -1.36 4.15 9.06
C SER A 121 -1.86 3.29 10.21
N SER A 122 -2.55 3.91 11.18
CA SER A 122 -3.31 3.23 12.22
C SER A 122 -4.77 3.65 12.14
N ASP A 123 -5.69 2.74 12.46
CA ASP A 123 -7.14 2.98 12.51
C ASP A 123 -7.69 3.61 11.23
N ALA A 124 -7.23 3.14 10.07
CA ALA A 124 -7.54 3.76 8.79
C ALA A 124 -8.18 2.78 7.80
N ARG A 125 -9.10 3.31 6.98
CA ARG A 125 -9.75 2.57 5.90
C ARG A 125 -9.38 3.16 4.56
N PHE A 126 -9.25 2.28 3.57
CA PHE A 126 -8.87 2.58 2.20
C PHE A 126 -9.84 1.90 1.26
N GLY A 127 -10.38 2.66 0.31
CA GLY A 127 -11.42 2.19 -0.59
C GLY A 127 -11.01 2.18 -2.06
N ILE A 128 -11.64 1.33 -2.84
CA ILE A 128 -11.48 1.26 -4.28
C ILE A 128 -12.85 1.30 -4.95
N LEU A 129 -13.02 2.25 -5.86
CA LEU A 129 -14.11 2.30 -6.82
C LEU A 129 -13.56 2.31 -8.24
N SER A 130 -14.27 1.70 -9.17
CA SER A 130 -13.96 1.73 -10.59
C SER A 130 -15.23 1.87 -11.41
N LYS A 131 -15.17 1.85 -12.74
CA LYS A 131 -16.36 1.92 -13.60
C LYS A 131 -17.42 0.84 -13.30
N SER A 132 -17.02 -0.29 -12.72
CA SER A 132 -17.90 -1.34 -12.25
C SER A 132 -17.31 -2.04 -11.02
N GLY A 133 -18.14 -2.74 -10.24
CA GLY A 133 -17.67 -3.53 -9.11
C GLY A 133 -16.73 -4.68 -9.51
N SER A 134 -16.93 -5.27 -10.69
CA SER A 134 -16.02 -6.30 -11.22
C SER A 134 -14.63 -5.74 -11.53
N ASP A 135 -14.54 -4.50 -12.01
CA ASP A 135 -13.26 -3.84 -12.29
C ASP A 135 -12.58 -3.38 -10.99
N ALA A 136 -13.35 -2.89 -10.01
CA ALA A 136 -12.84 -2.58 -8.67
C ALA A 136 -12.26 -3.84 -8.00
N LYS A 137 -13.00 -4.97 -8.06
CA LYS A 137 -12.53 -6.26 -7.58
C LYS A 137 -11.24 -6.72 -8.28
N LYS A 138 -11.15 -6.58 -9.60
CA LYS A 138 -9.92 -6.89 -10.36
C LYS A 138 -8.76 -6.02 -9.92
N MET A 139 -8.97 -4.71 -9.74
CA MET A 139 -7.92 -3.85 -9.23
C MET A 139 -7.42 -4.31 -7.87
N PHE A 140 -8.33 -4.71 -6.97
CA PHE A 140 -7.99 -5.25 -5.67
C PHE A 140 -7.20 -6.57 -5.77
N THR A 141 -7.77 -7.60 -6.46
CA THR A 141 -7.19 -8.96 -6.50
C THR A 141 -5.90 -9.04 -7.32
N ASP A 142 -5.82 -8.28 -8.43
CA ASP A 142 -4.74 -8.42 -9.40
C ASP A 142 -3.62 -7.39 -9.21
N LYS A 143 -3.85 -6.34 -8.39
CA LYS A 143 -2.85 -5.28 -8.17
C LYS A 143 -2.57 -5.05 -6.69
N VAL A 144 -3.58 -4.71 -5.87
CA VAL A 144 -3.36 -4.43 -4.44
C VAL A 144 -2.82 -5.65 -3.70
N VAL A 145 -3.48 -6.78 -3.81
CA VAL A 145 -3.07 -8.02 -3.13
C VAL A 145 -1.68 -8.49 -3.55
N PRO A 146 -1.31 -8.58 -4.85
CA PRO A 146 0.04 -8.94 -5.25
C PRO A 146 1.13 -7.99 -4.75
N ILE A 147 0.86 -6.68 -4.70
CA ILE A 147 1.80 -5.69 -4.15
C ILE A 147 2.02 -5.96 -2.65
N SER A 148 0.95 -6.13 -1.88
CA SER A 148 1.04 -6.45 -0.46
C SER A 148 1.81 -7.76 -0.20
N VAL A 149 1.52 -8.81 -0.96
CA VAL A 149 2.21 -10.11 -0.84
C VAL A 149 3.70 -9.98 -1.15
N ASN A 150 4.08 -9.09 -2.08
CA ASN A 150 5.48 -8.89 -2.48
C ASN A 150 6.30 -8.04 -1.50
N TYR A 151 5.68 -7.33 -0.56
CA TYR A 151 6.43 -6.58 0.45
C TYR A 151 7.30 -7.51 1.28
N PRO A 152 8.53 -7.12 1.64
CA PRO A 152 9.37 -7.89 2.55
C PRO A 152 8.77 -7.91 3.96
N PHE A 153 9.18 -8.88 4.77
CA PHE A 153 8.63 -9.10 6.11
C PHE A 153 8.67 -7.85 7.00
N PHE A 154 9.70 -7.02 6.87
CA PHE A 154 9.89 -5.82 7.70
C PHE A 154 8.93 -4.67 7.35
N PHE A 155 8.35 -4.67 6.15
CA PHE A 155 7.28 -3.74 5.77
C PHE A 155 5.88 -4.32 5.92
N LYS A 156 5.75 -5.62 6.20
CA LYS A 156 4.45 -6.27 6.38
C LYS A 156 3.95 -6.12 7.81
N PRO A 157 2.81 -5.45 8.03
CA PRO A 157 2.11 -5.54 9.31
C PRO A 157 1.52 -6.94 9.53
N ILE A 158 1.01 -7.18 10.74
CA ILE A 158 0.26 -8.39 11.02
C ILE A 158 -1.02 -8.36 10.17
N GLN A 159 -1.23 -9.41 9.39
CA GLN A 159 -2.40 -9.56 8.52
C GLN A 159 -3.39 -10.55 9.11
N ASP A 160 -4.68 -10.20 9.09
CA ASP A 160 -5.80 -11.08 9.42
C ASP A 160 -6.33 -11.74 8.14
N GLY A 161 -6.65 -13.02 8.24
CA GLY A 161 -7.22 -13.80 7.14
C GLY A 161 -6.18 -14.42 6.22
N MET A 162 -6.59 -14.64 4.97
CA MET A 162 -5.78 -15.33 3.94
C MET A 162 -4.72 -14.39 3.35
N ASP A 163 -3.60 -14.94 2.92
CA ASP A 163 -2.54 -14.20 2.21
C ASP A 163 -3.05 -13.50 0.93
N ARG A 164 -4.05 -14.08 0.28
CA ARG A 164 -4.67 -13.55 -0.95
C ARG A 164 -6.17 -13.39 -0.79
N PRO A 165 -6.62 -12.36 -0.08
CA PRO A 165 -8.03 -12.08 0.12
C PRO A 165 -8.71 -11.65 -1.20
N LYS A 166 -10.03 -11.81 -1.29
CA LYS A 166 -10.84 -11.44 -2.47
C LYS A 166 -11.72 -10.21 -2.25
N THR A 167 -11.91 -9.81 -1.00
CA THR A 167 -12.84 -8.75 -0.62
C THR A 167 -12.20 -7.65 0.20
N GLU A 168 -11.46 -8.00 1.24
CA GLU A 168 -10.82 -7.08 2.17
C GLU A 168 -9.41 -7.57 2.51
N LEU A 169 -8.43 -6.69 2.48
CA LEU A 169 -7.09 -6.87 3.01
C LEU A 169 -7.02 -6.14 4.35
N ALA A 170 -6.86 -6.88 5.44
CA ALA A 170 -6.90 -6.33 6.80
C ALA A 170 -5.56 -6.52 7.51
N TYR A 171 -4.97 -5.43 7.97
CA TYR A 171 -3.77 -5.41 8.80
C TYR A 171 -4.17 -5.20 10.25
N ARG A 172 -4.60 -6.27 10.88
CA ARG A 172 -5.01 -6.32 12.29
C ARG A 172 -4.60 -7.65 12.91
N VAL A 173 -4.60 -7.70 14.23
CA VAL A 173 -4.34 -8.93 14.96
C VAL A 173 -5.55 -9.88 14.83
N PRO A 174 -5.38 -11.12 14.33
CA PRO A 174 -6.49 -12.06 14.21
C PRO A 174 -7.17 -12.35 15.56
N ALA A 175 -8.49 -12.36 15.58
CA ALA A 175 -9.29 -12.61 16.78
C ALA A 175 -8.93 -13.94 17.46
N SER A 176 -8.60 -14.98 16.69
CA SER A 176 -8.14 -16.28 17.20
C SER A 176 -6.83 -16.18 18.01
N LYS A 177 -5.91 -15.31 17.61
CA LYS A 177 -4.67 -15.06 18.36
C LYS A 177 -4.92 -14.24 19.62
N LEU A 178 -5.85 -13.29 19.59
CA LEU A 178 -6.26 -12.51 20.76
C LEU A 178 -6.86 -13.40 21.85
N THR A 179 -7.71 -14.34 21.48
CA THR A 179 -8.37 -15.25 22.45
C THR A 179 -7.36 -16.20 23.10
N ARG A 180 -6.40 -16.73 22.34
CA ARG A 180 -5.37 -17.65 22.86
C ARG A 180 -4.36 -16.96 23.77
N ARG A 181 -4.02 -15.69 23.50
CA ARG A 181 -3.03 -14.93 24.28
C ARG A 181 -3.60 -14.18 25.48
N LYS A 182 -4.90 -13.86 25.51
CA LYS A 182 -5.57 -13.39 26.72
C LYS A 182 -5.42 -14.39 27.89
N LEU A 183 -5.14 -15.64 27.56
CA LEU A 183 -4.91 -16.71 28.53
C LEU A 183 -3.43 -16.81 28.98
N GLU A 184 -2.47 -16.25 28.24
CA GLU A 184 -1.05 -16.47 28.49
C GLU A 184 -0.31 -15.31 29.16
N SER A 185 -0.66 -14.08 29.01
CA SER A 185 -0.32 -12.90 29.84
C SER A 185 -0.72 -11.55 29.23
N ASN A 186 -1.04 -10.56 30.10
CA ASN A 186 -1.35 -9.18 29.67
C ASN A 186 -0.15 -8.40 29.10
N GLU A 187 1.08 -8.86 29.29
CA GLU A 187 2.29 -8.19 28.79
C GLU A 187 2.57 -8.49 27.32
N GLN A 188 2.34 -9.71 26.88
CA GLN A 188 2.54 -10.10 25.47
C GLN A 188 1.48 -9.53 24.51
N LEU A 189 0.35 -9.05 25.00
CA LEU A 189 -0.66 -8.37 24.19
C LEU A 189 -0.25 -6.98 23.73
N ARG A 190 0.61 -6.30 24.49
CA ARG A 190 1.14 -4.96 24.14
C ARG A 190 2.16 -4.99 23.02
N GLU A 191 2.81 -6.14 22.78
CA GLU A 191 3.78 -6.30 21.68
C GLU A 191 3.13 -6.61 20.33
N LEU A 192 1.82 -6.83 20.27
CA LEU A 192 1.08 -7.14 19.04
C LEU A 192 0.13 -6.02 18.65
N ASP A 193 0.63 -4.81 18.55
CA ASP A 193 -0.15 -3.72 17.99
C ASP A 193 -0.39 -3.96 16.49
N GLY A 194 -1.59 -4.43 16.16
CA GLY A 194 -2.11 -4.39 14.81
C GLY A 194 -2.34 -2.94 14.42
N LEU A 195 -2.20 -2.61 13.14
CA LEU A 195 -2.45 -1.27 12.62
C LEU A 195 -3.95 -0.94 12.57
N ASP A 196 -4.83 -1.95 12.61
CA ASP A 196 -6.27 -1.84 12.40
C ASP A 196 -6.65 -1.08 11.12
N THR A 197 -5.89 -1.36 10.05
CA THR A 197 -6.14 -0.79 8.73
C THR A 197 -6.73 -1.81 7.78
N THR A 198 -7.57 -1.34 6.87
CA THR A 198 -8.22 -2.17 5.85
C THR A 198 -8.15 -1.53 4.47
N ILE A 199 -8.02 -2.37 3.44
CA ILE A 199 -8.24 -1.99 2.04
C ILE A 199 -9.36 -2.88 1.50
N ASP A 200 -10.41 -2.28 0.99
CA ASP A 200 -11.51 -3.00 0.37
C ASP A 200 -11.93 -2.38 -0.98
N TRP A 201 -12.88 -2.99 -1.62
CA TRP A 201 -13.50 -2.48 -2.85
C TRP A 201 -15.02 -2.60 -2.75
N LYS A 202 -15.72 -1.67 -3.39
CA LYS A 202 -17.19 -1.71 -3.46
C LYS A 202 -17.71 -1.57 -4.89
N ASN A 203 -18.96 -1.98 -5.09
CA ASN A 203 -19.67 -1.67 -6.32
C ASN A 203 -19.84 -0.15 -6.43
N THR A 204 -19.66 0.36 -7.64
CA THR A 204 -19.84 1.78 -7.92
C THR A 204 -21.31 2.13 -7.85
N GLY A 205 -21.66 3.02 -6.97
CA GLY A 205 -23.03 3.48 -6.71
C GLY A 205 -23.01 4.84 -6.02
N ASP A 206 -24.19 5.42 -5.86
CA ASP A 206 -24.35 6.77 -5.29
C ASP A 206 -23.83 6.84 -3.84
N ASN A 207 -23.92 5.74 -3.09
CA ASN A 207 -23.67 5.68 -1.64
C ASN A 207 -22.66 4.58 -1.27
N SER A 208 -21.65 4.34 -2.13
CA SER A 208 -20.77 3.18 -1.98
C SER A 208 -19.98 3.14 -0.68
N TYR A 209 -19.61 4.31 -0.15
CA TYR A 209 -18.87 4.46 1.12
C TYR A 209 -19.55 5.42 2.09
N ASP A 210 -20.87 5.61 1.97
CA ASP A 210 -21.63 6.45 2.90
C ASP A 210 -21.46 5.97 4.34
N GLY A 211 -21.19 6.90 5.23
CA GLY A 211 -21.00 6.64 6.65
C GLY A 211 -19.63 6.03 7.00
N GLU A 212 -18.74 5.82 6.02
CA GLU A 212 -17.40 5.34 6.28
C GLU A 212 -16.36 6.47 6.19
N LYS A 213 -15.51 6.59 7.21
CA LYS A 213 -14.38 7.52 7.19
C LYS A 213 -13.22 6.86 6.47
N LEU A 214 -13.00 7.24 5.21
CA LEU A 214 -11.85 6.78 4.43
C LEU A 214 -10.66 7.74 4.57
N LYS A 215 -9.46 7.18 4.71
CA LYS A 215 -8.21 7.95 4.62
C LYS A 215 -7.83 8.22 3.18
N LEU A 216 -8.07 7.27 2.29
CA LEU A 216 -7.83 7.39 0.86
C LEU A 216 -8.82 6.54 0.08
N LEU A 217 -9.41 7.13 -0.95
CA LEU A 217 -10.30 6.47 -1.90
C LEU A 217 -9.69 6.57 -3.32
N ALA A 218 -9.45 5.43 -3.94
CA ALA A 218 -9.00 5.37 -5.33
C ALA A 218 -10.19 5.21 -6.28
N HIS A 219 -10.41 6.22 -7.12
CA HIS A 219 -11.38 6.20 -8.21
C HIS A 219 -10.67 5.86 -9.52
N ASP A 220 -10.76 4.61 -9.97
CA ASP A 220 -10.17 4.23 -11.26
C ASP A 220 -11.20 4.36 -12.39
N GLU A 221 -10.74 4.78 -13.56
CA GLU A 221 -11.55 4.95 -14.78
C GLU A 221 -12.82 5.82 -14.59
N SER A 222 -12.78 6.85 -13.75
CA SER A 222 -13.94 7.71 -13.43
C SER A 222 -14.64 8.31 -14.64
N GLY A 223 -13.92 8.63 -15.70
CA GLY A 223 -14.49 9.12 -16.98
C GLY A 223 -15.35 8.10 -17.74
N LYS A 224 -15.41 6.85 -17.28
CA LYS A 224 -16.24 5.78 -17.87
C LYS A 224 -17.40 5.35 -16.99
N TRP A 225 -17.64 6.05 -15.88
CA TRP A 225 -18.76 5.74 -15.01
C TRP A 225 -20.07 6.10 -15.72
N GLU A 226 -21.06 5.23 -15.64
CA GLU A 226 -22.37 5.43 -16.29
C GLU A 226 -23.10 6.67 -15.76
N ARG A 227 -22.87 6.99 -14.49
CA ARG A 227 -23.48 8.15 -13.80
C ARG A 227 -22.37 9.03 -13.23
N PRO A 228 -21.97 10.08 -13.95
CA PRO A 228 -20.91 10.99 -13.51
C PRO A 228 -21.22 11.69 -12.17
N ASP A 229 -22.48 11.87 -11.83
CA ASP A 229 -22.90 12.45 -10.54
C ASP A 229 -22.44 11.62 -9.32
N ASN A 230 -22.26 10.31 -9.50
CA ASN A 230 -21.74 9.42 -8.47
C ASN A 230 -20.33 9.79 -8.04
N ILE A 231 -19.53 10.38 -8.92
CA ILE A 231 -18.19 10.86 -8.59
C ILE A 231 -18.28 11.97 -7.54
N LEU A 232 -19.15 12.94 -7.75
CA LEU A 232 -19.34 14.06 -6.82
C LEU A 232 -19.91 13.60 -5.48
N ASN A 233 -20.85 12.65 -5.49
CA ASN A 233 -21.44 12.11 -4.27
C ASN A 233 -20.38 11.37 -3.44
N ASN A 234 -19.55 10.53 -4.05
CA ASN A 234 -18.47 9.84 -3.37
C ASN A 234 -17.29 10.75 -2.94
N TRP A 235 -17.16 11.95 -3.52
CA TRP A 235 -16.15 12.93 -3.09
C TRP A 235 -16.55 13.72 -1.85
N ARG A 236 -17.82 13.68 -1.47
CA ARG A 236 -18.37 14.38 -0.31
C ARG A 236 -18.37 13.55 0.97
N VAL A 237 -17.92 12.30 0.90
CA VAL A 237 -17.86 11.36 2.03
C VAL A 237 -16.66 11.62 2.93
#